data_24bfe2bf244576bc7d3ce2eda2084c94
#
_entry.id   24bfe2bf244576bc7d3ce2eda2084c94
#
_cell.length_a   1.000
_cell.length_b   1.000
_cell.length_c   1.000
_cell.angle_alpha   90.00
_cell.angle_beta   90.00
_cell.angle_gamma   90.00
#
_symmetry.space_group_name_H-M   'P 1'
#
loop_
_entity.id
_entity.type
_entity.pdbx_description
1 polymer ?
#
loop_
_entity_poly.entity_id
_entity_poly.type
_entity_poly.pdbx_seq_one_letter_code
_entity_poly.pdbx_strand_id
1 'polypeptide(L)'
;MKALVPVLLAASVCGFAADVPGAGKTYALVVGISKYQKLPEDLWLQYPDKDAKALADFLASPRGGGLAADQILMLTNDQATTAGVRKGLAAVLKERPGKDDTVYVLIAGHGTVDSTGAYILTYDSDPQNMAATALPMAELHTDVEQALRTVGHVILLADVCRAASIAGQKTATLADAINQIGEAPGEMLGLMAARPKELSMESPEYGGGHGAFTWSVLRALQGAADEDHDGFVEAGELIDYVTTDVSKLTKNKQHPRDFGNMENTTKLADLSKPGIKLE
;
A
#
# COMPACT_ATOMS: atom_id res chain seq x y z
N MET A 1 51.84 -36.43 -29.71
CA MET A 1 51.10 -35.18 -29.92
C MET A 1 49.93 -35.17 -28.93
N LYS A 2 50.03 -34.40 -27.87
CA LYS A 2 48.97 -34.28 -26.85
C LYS A 2 48.26 -32.95 -27.13
N ALA A 3 46.97 -33.03 -27.45
CA ALA A 3 46.13 -31.86 -27.66
C ALA A 3 45.76 -31.22 -26.30
N LEU A 4 46.10 -29.93 -26.15
CA LEU A 4 45.63 -29.11 -25.04
C LEU A 4 44.19 -28.60 -25.35
N VAL A 5 43.26 -28.90 -24.48
CA VAL A 5 41.91 -28.32 -24.52
C VAL A 5 41.92 -27.06 -23.62
N PRO A 6 41.52 -25.89 -24.11
CA PRO A 6 41.42 -24.72 -23.26
C PRO A 6 40.11 -24.78 -22.42
N VAL A 7 40.24 -24.69 -21.11
CA VAL A 7 39.13 -24.47 -20.20
C VAL A 7 38.76 -23.00 -20.24
N LEU A 8 37.59 -22.67 -20.80
CA LEU A 8 37.00 -21.34 -20.68
C LEU A 8 36.44 -21.16 -19.28
N LEU A 9 37.07 -20.30 -18.50
CA LEU A 9 36.53 -19.83 -17.21
C LEU A 9 35.48 -18.77 -17.54
N ALA A 10 34.20 -19.11 -17.36
CA ALA A 10 33.11 -18.13 -17.38
C ALA A 10 33.14 -17.32 -16.10
N ALA A 11 33.65 -16.10 -16.16
CA ALA A 11 33.52 -15.15 -15.07
C ALA A 11 32.07 -14.67 -15.01
N SER A 12 31.32 -15.12 -13.96
CA SER A 12 30.03 -14.52 -13.60
C SER A 12 30.29 -13.09 -13.12
N VAL A 13 29.98 -12.13 -13.97
CA VAL A 13 29.91 -10.72 -13.57
C VAL A 13 28.63 -10.56 -12.77
N CYS A 14 28.73 -10.62 -11.42
CA CYS A 14 27.73 -10.02 -10.54
C CYS A 14 27.73 -8.53 -10.84
N GLY A 15 26.79 -8.09 -11.65
CA GLY A 15 26.53 -6.68 -11.85
C GLY A 15 25.99 -6.10 -10.55
N PHE A 16 26.85 -5.45 -9.76
CA PHE A 16 26.40 -4.49 -8.78
C PHE A 16 25.70 -3.36 -9.58
N ALA A 17 24.41 -3.21 -9.40
CA ALA A 17 23.74 -1.99 -9.82
C ALA A 17 24.45 -0.85 -9.06
N ALA A 18 25.22 -0.05 -9.79
CA ALA A 18 25.79 1.14 -9.21
C ALA A 18 24.62 2.09 -8.88
N ASP A 19 24.46 2.43 -7.61
CA ASP A 19 23.61 3.53 -7.18
C ASP A 19 23.95 4.75 -8.05
N VAL A 20 23.01 5.21 -8.85
CA VAL A 20 23.14 6.48 -9.57
C VAL A 20 23.09 7.57 -8.50
N PRO A 21 24.16 8.36 -8.29
CA PRO A 21 24.13 9.40 -7.30
C PRO A 21 23.03 10.42 -7.64
N GLY A 22 22.00 10.53 -6.81
CA GLY A 22 20.89 11.48 -6.98
C GLY A 22 19.52 10.85 -7.22
N ALA A 23 19.39 9.53 -7.43
CA ALA A 23 18.10 8.86 -7.41
C ALA A 23 17.74 8.50 -5.96
N GLY A 24 16.60 8.99 -5.45
CA GLY A 24 16.09 8.64 -4.13
C GLY A 24 15.83 7.13 -4.02
N LYS A 25 15.88 6.60 -2.80
CA LYS A 25 15.52 5.21 -2.51
C LYS A 25 14.02 5.10 -2.30
N THR A 26 13.51 3.90 -2.51
CA THR A 26 12.12 3.60 -2.17
C THR A 26 12.08 2.64 -0.99
N TYR A 27 11.19 2.92 -0.03
CA TYR A 27 10.91 2.06 1.12
C TYR A 27 9.43 1.74 1.16
N ALA A 28 9.06 0.60 1.71
CA ALA A 28 7.67 0.19 1.80
C ALA A 28 7.32 -0.42 3.15
N LEU A 29 6.16 -0.04 3.68
CA LEU A 29 5.44 -0.79 4.70
C LEU A 29 4.16 -1.33 4.08
N VAL A 30 4.00 -2.65 4.05
CA VAL A 30 2.80 -3.31 3.56
C VAL A 30 2.17 -4.13 4.68
N VAL A 31 0.96 -3.74 5.07
CA VAL A 31 0.21 -4.34 6.16
C VAL A 31 -1.05 -4.99 5.61
N GLY A 32 -1.23 -6.29 5.89
CA GLY A 32 -2.42 -7.03 5.48
C GLY A 32 -2.96 -7.91 6.62
N ILE A 33 -4.17 -7.60 7.09
CA ILE A 33 -4.75 -8.25 8.27
C ILE A 33 -6.04 -8.94 7.89
N SER A 34 -5.96 -10.25 7.68
CA SER A 34 -7.11 -11.11 7.42
C SER A 34 -7.69 -11.68 8.71
N LYS A 35 -6.85 -11.96 9.71
CA LYS A 35 -7.21 -12.61 10.96
C LYS A 35 -6.98 -11.69 12.15
N TYR A 36 -7.86 -11.76 13.12
CA TYR A 36 -7.85 -10.88 14.30
C TYR A 36 -7.96 -11.71 15.59
N GLN A 37 -7.10 -11.42 16.55
CA GLN A 37 -7.03 -12.17 17.82
C GLN A 37 -8.30 -12.03 18.67
N LYS A 38 -8.96 -10.86 18.61
CA LYS A 38 -10.09 -10.49 19.46
C LYS A 38 -11.42 -10.40 18.70
N LEU A 39 -11.44 -10.65 17.40
CA LEU A 39 -12.67 -10.71 16.62
C LEU A 39 -13.12 -12.16 16.40
N PRO A 40 -14.43 -12.43 16.40
CA PRO A 40 -14.99 -13.70 15.96
C PRO A 40 -14.55 -14.02 14.52
N GLU A 41 -14.39 -15.30 14.20
CA GLU A 41 -13.90 -15.73 12.89
C GLU A 41 -14.81 -15.34 11.71
N ASP A 42 -16.11 -15.20 11.96
CA ASP A 42 -17.10 -14.75 10.96
C ASP A 42 -16.94 -13.26 10.57
N LEU A 43 -16.14 -12.51 11.33
CA LEU A 43 -15.73 -11.14 11.01
C LEU A 43 -14.33 -11.08 10.39
N TRP A 44 -13.63 -12.19 10.18
CA TRP A 44 -12.34 -12.19 9.53
C TRP A 44 -12.47 -11.88 8.03
N LEU A 45 -11.45 -11.25 7.48
CA LEU A 45 -11.30 -11.02 6.05
C LEU A 45 -10.56 -12.19 5.41
N GLN A 46 -10.64 -12.30 4.08
CA GLN A 46 -10.07 -13.44 3.37
C GLN A 46 -8.75 -13.14 2.68
N TYR A 47 -8.54 -11.90 2.22
CA TYR A 47 -7.47 -11.62 1.25
C TYR A 47 -6.50 -10.49 1.61
N PRO A 48 -6.65 -9.67 2.67
CA PRO A 48 -5.73 -8.58 2.97
C PRO A 48 -4.25 -8.99 3.10
N ASP A 49 -3.98 -10.17 3.67
CA ASP A 49 -2.61 -10.70 3.78
C ASP A 49 -2.04 -11.10 2.41
N LYS A 50 -2.88 -11.60 1.50
CA LYS A 50 -2.52 -11.86 0.12
C LYS A 50 -2.28 -10.57 -0.66
N ASP A 51 -3.11 -9.56 -0.43
CA ASP A 51 -2.97 -8.22 -1.02
C ASP A 51 -1.64 -7.57 -0.63
N ALA A 52 -1.29 -7.61 0.65
CA ALA A 52 -0.02 -7.12 1.14
C ALA A 52 1.17 -7.84 0.46
N LYS A 53 1.08 -9.17 0.35
CA LYS A 53 2.11 -9.94 -0.32
C LYS A 53 2.23 -9.58 -1.80
N ALA A 54 1.13 -9.46 -2.53
CA ALA A 54 1.14 -9.15 -3.95
C ALA A 54 1.74 -7.76 -4.24
N LEU A 55 1.45 -6.75 -3.40
CA LEU A 55 2.08 -5.44 -3.54
C LEU A 55 3.58 -5.49 -3.18
N ALA A 56 3.97 -6.22 -2.14
CA ALA A 56 5.38 -6.42 -1.81
C ALA A 56 6.15 -7.09 -2.95
N ASP A 57 5.59 -8.15 -3.55
CA ASP A 57 6.16 -8.85 -4.71
C ASP A 57 6.27 -7.90 -5.92
N PHE A 58 5.25 -7.05 -6.15
CA PHE A 58 5.32 -6.03 -7.21
C PHE A 58 6.47 -5.05 -6.97
N LEU A 59 6.58 -4.47 -5.78
CA LEU A 59 7.62 -3.49 -5.46
C LEU A 59 9.03 -4.12 -5.53
N ALA A 60 9.18 -5.39 -5.22
CA ALA A 60 10.43 -6.13 -5.39
C ALA A 60 10.76 -6.45 -6.86
N SER A 61 9.77 -6.40 -7.76
CA SER A 61 10.00 -6.62 -9.19
C SER A 61 10.71 -5.43 -9.83
N PRO A 62 11.45 -5.63 -10.95
CA PRO A 62 12.09 -4.52 -11.65
C PRO A 62 11.11 -3.40 -12.07
N ARG A 63 9.86 -3.74 -12.42
CA ARG A 63 8.81 -2.77 -12.78
C ARG A 63 8.36 -1.93 -11.59
N GLY A 64 8.29 -2.50 -10.41
CA GLY A 64 7.95 -1.82 -9.16
C GLY A 64 9.11 -1.14 -8.46
N GLY A 65 10.28 -1.07 -9.12
CA GLY A 65 11.45 -0.38 -8.59
C GLY A 65 12.58 -1.32 -8.11
N GLY A 66 12.36 -2.64 -8.08
CA GLY A 66 13.40 -3.62 -7.71
C GLY A 66 13.83 -3.51 -6.25
N LEU A 67 12.91 -3.19 -5.36
CA LEU A 67 13.22 -2.97 -3.95
C LEU A 67 13.87 -4.22 -3.32
N ALA A 68 14.95 -4.01 -2.60
CA ALA A 68 15.61 -5.06 -1.83
C ALA A 68 14.76 -5.48 -0.62
N ALA A 69 14.99 -6.69 -0.11
CA ALA A 69 14.20 -7.25 0.99
C ALA A 69 14.23 -6.40 2.28
N ASP A 70 15.31 -5.67 2.52
CA ASP A 70 15.44 -4.77 3.67
C ASP A 70 14.73 -3.41 3.47
N GLN A 71 14.30 -3.10 2.24
CA GLN A 71 13.52 -1.91 1.93
C GLN A 71 12.01 -2.16 2.05
N ILE A 72 11.57 -3.41 2.10
CA ILE A 72 10.15 -3.78 2.23
C ILE A 72 9.91 -4.40 3.61
N LEU A 73 9.10 -3.72 4.42
CA LEU A 73 8.60 -4.27 5.67
C LEU A 73 7.17 -4.76 5.45
N MET A 74 6.99 -6.07 5.41
CA MET A 74 5.66 -6.69 5.30
C MET A 74 5.22 -7.23 6.66
N LEU A 75 4.04 -6.84 7.10
CA LEU A 75 3.41 -7.31 8.34
C LEU A 75 2.04 -7.91 8.01
N THR A 76 1.88 -9.19 8.28
CA THR A 76 0.59 -9.87 8.04
C THR A 76 0.08 -10.54 9.31
N ASN A 77 -1.24 -10.53 9.49
CA ASN A 77 -1.93 -11.21 10.57
C ASN A 77 -1.24 -10.97 11.95
N ASP A 78 -0.76 -12.00 12.62
CA ASP A 78 -0.15 -11.95 13.97
C ASP A 78 1.12 -11.07 14.06
N GLN A 79 1.77 -10.76 12.96
CA GLN A 79 2.86 -9.79 12.91
C GLN A 79 2.36 -8.34 12.93
N ALA A 80 1.14 -8.11 12.42
CA ALA A 80 0.51 -6.79 12.31
C ALA A 80 -0.18 -6.37 13.62
N THR A 81 0.49 -6.52 14.76
CA THR A 81 0.04 -5.97 16.04
C THR A 81 0.13 -4.44 16.02
N THR A 82 -0.59 -3.76 16.91
CA THR A 82 -0.53 -2.30 17.02
C THR A 82 0.90 -1.81 17.23
N ALA A 83 1.66 -2.48 18.09
CA ALA A 83 3.07 -2.17 18.32
C ALA A 83 3.93 -2.44 17.07
N GLY A 84 3.66 -3.54 16.35
CA GLY A 84 4.36 -3.91 15.13
C GLY A 84 4.13 -2.87 14.02
N VAL A 85 2.88 -2.47 13.81
CA VAL A 85 2.53 -1.46 12.80
C VAL A 85 3.13 -0.10 13.13
N ARG A 86 3.05 0.37 14.39
CA ARG A 86 3.71 1.61 14.84
C ARG A 86 5.21 1.59 14.59
N LYS A 87 5.87 0.49 14.94
CA LYS A 87 7.30 0.32 14.67
C LYS A 87 7.61 0.35 13.17
N GLY A 88 6.76 -0.29 12.35
CA GLY A 88 6.88 -0.27 10.90
C GLY A 88 6.74 1.14 10.32
N LEU A 89 5.72 1.88 10.74
CA LEU A 89 5.51 3.28 10.34
C LEU A 89 6.70 4.17 10.73
N ALA A 90 7.19 4.04 11.96
CA ALA A 90 8.38 4.78 12.40
C ALA A 90 9.59 4.46 11.53
N ALA A 91 9.82 3.18 11.23
CA ALA A 91 10.96 2.75 10.42
C ALA A 91 10.91 3.33 8.99
N VAL A 92 9.76 3.29 8.31
CA VAL A 92 9.67 3.73 6.90
C VAL A 92 9.37 5.22 6.74
N LEU A 93 8.78 5.88 7.73
CA LEU A 93 8.41 7.29 7.63
C LEU A 93 9.43 8.24 8.29
N LYS A 94 10.22 7.76 9.28
CA LYS A 94 11.06 8.63 10.10
C LYS A 94 12.54 8.22 10.14
N GLU A 95 12.84 6.92 10.17
CA GLU A 95 14.19 6.45 10.51
C GLU A 95 15.06 6.20 9.27
N ARG A 96 14.46 5.74 8.15
CA ARG A 96 15.19 5.29 6.96
C ARG A 96 15.26 6.32 5.84
N PRO A 97 14.14 6.96 5.44
CA PRO A 97 14.13 7.75 4.22
C PRO A 97 14.69 9.16 4.43
N GLY A 98 15.23 9.71 3.35
CA GLY A 98 15.69 11.08 3.21
C GLY A 98 14.83 11.88 2.23
N LYS A 99 15.27 13.11 1.97
CA LYS A 99 14.51 14.14 1.23
C LYS A 99 14.13 13.75 -0.21
N ASP A 100 14.91 12.89 -0.86
CA ASP A 100 14.66 12.49 -2.25
C ASP A 100 14.05 11.09 -2.34
N ASP A 101 13.72 10.49 -1.18
CA ASP A 101 13.23 9.12 -1.10
C ASP A 101 11.70 9.06 -1.24
N THR A 102 11.22 7.88 -1.65
CA THR A 102 9.79 7.56 -1.77
C THR A 102 9.40 6.52 -0.73
N VAL A 103 8.24 6.69 -0.12
CA VAL A 103 7.68 5.73 0.84
C VAL A 103 6.33 5.24 0.38
N TYR A 104 6.18 3.93 0.24
CA TYR A 104 4.89 3.27 0.06
C TYR A 104 4.35 2.79 1.40
N VAL A 105 3.09 3.06 1.67
CA VAL A 105 2.36 2.49 2.81
C VAL A 105 1.07 1.88 2.29
N LEU A 106 0.94 0.55 2.36
CA LEU A 106 -0.34 -0.13 2.20
C LEU A 106 -0.84 -0.58 3.57
N ILE A 107 -2.10 -0.29 3.86
CA ILE A 107 -2.81 -0.90 4.98
C ILE A 107 -4.11 -1.49 4.46
N ALA A 108 -4.21 -2.82 4.50
CA ALA A 108 -5.40 -3.58 4.12
C ALA A 108 -5.96 -4.33 5.34
N GLY A 109 -7.25 -4.10 5.64
CA GLY A 109 -7.87 -4.69 6.82
C GLY A 109 -9.14 -3.97 7.26
N HIS A 110 -9.55 -4.19 8.51
CA HIS A 110 -10.69 -3.51 9.09
C HIS A 110 -10.38 -2.10 9.59
N GLY A 111 -11.29 -1.18 9.32
CA GLY A 111 -11.36 0.12 9.97
C GLY A 111 -12.66 0.28 10.73
N THR A 112 -12.65 1.11 11.75
CA THR A 112 -13.83 1.40 12.56
C THR A 112 -13.84 2.83 13.07
N VAL A 113 -15.00 3.29 13.50
CA VAL A 113 -15.21 4.61 14.12
C VAL A 113 -16.02 4.44 15.38
N ASP A 114 -15.63 5.12 16.44
CA ASP A 114 -16.43 5.25 17.65
C ASP A 114 -16.59 6.73 18.06
N SER A 115 -17.08 6.98 19.28
CA SER A 115 -17.26 8.33 19.79
C SER A 115 -15.94 9.08 20.06
N THR A 116 -14.81 8.37 20.07
CA THR A 116 -13.47 8.91 20.38
C THR A 116 -12.62 9.11 19.11
N GLY A 117 -12.93 8.44 18.01
CA GLY A 117 -12.19 8.62 16.76
C GLY A 117 -12.38 7.51 15.73
N ALA A 118 -11.56 7.59 14.71
CA ALA A 118 -11.41 6.58 13.65
C ALA A 118 -10.15 5.75 13.89
N TYR A 119 -10.25 4.44 13.68
CA TYR A 119 -9.20 3.49 14.00
C TYR A 119 -9.01 2.48 12.87
N ILE A 120 -7.77 2.07 12.66
CA ILE A 120 -7.41 0.85 11.96
C ILE A 120 -7.33 -0.26 13.00
N LEU A 121 -8.07 -1.35 12.77
CA LEU A 121 -7.95 -2.53 13.62
C LEU A 121 -6.71 -3.32 13.23
N THR A 122 -5.82 -3.49 14.18
CA THR A 122 -4.64 -4.34 14.08
C THR A 122 -4.95 -5.73 14.62
N TYR A 123 -4.03 -6.68 14.45
CA TYR A 123 -4.25 -8.08 14.86
C TYR A 123 -4.72 -8.23 16.30
N ASP A 124 -4.16 -7.44 17.22
CA ASP A 124 -4.39 -7.48 18.67
C ASP A 124 -5.42 -6.44 19.18
N SER A 125 -6.06 -5.71 18.28
CA SER A 125 -7.09 -4.72 18.64
C SER A 125 -8.25 -5.37 19.35
N ASP A 126 -8.69 -4.72 20.45
CA ASP A 126 -9.85 -5.12 21.24
C ASP A 126 -11.04 -4.20 20.93
N PRO A 127 -12.13 -4.71 20.34
CA PRO A 127 -13.32 -3.91 20.02
C PRO A 127 -13.96 -3.23 21.23
N GLN A 128 -13.72 -3.75 22.44
CA GLN A 128 -14.22 -3.16 23.67
C GLN A 128 -13.31 -2.05 24.23
N ASN A 129 -12.08 -1.92 23.69
CA ASN A 129 -11.10 -0.93 24.13
C ASN A 129 -10.24 -0.40 22.98
N MET A 130 -10.86 0.10 21.92
CA MET A 130 -10.19 0.53 20.68
C MET A 130 -9.19 1.66 20.91
N ALA A 131 -9.55 2.65 21.74
CA ALA A 131 -8.68 3.79 22.02
C ALA A 131 -7.31 3.38 22.60
N ALA A 132 -7.24 2.25 23.30
CA ALA A 132 -5.98 1.75 23.87
C ALA A 132 -5.27 0.70 22.99
N THR A 133 -6.01 0.00 22.12
CA THR A 133 -5.50 -1.21 21.46
C THR A 133 -5.46 -1.14 19.95
N ALA A 134 -6.21 -0.25 19.31
CA ALA A 134 -6.20 -0.05 17.88
C ALA A 134 -5.24 1.08 17.47
N LEU A 135 -4.95 1.21 16.18
CA LEU A 135 -4.16 2.31 15.64
C LEU A 135 -5.09 3.48 15.30
N PRO A 136 -4.98 4.63 15.99
CA PRO A 136 -5.77 5.82 15.66
C PRO A 136 -5.39 6.36 14.29
N MET A 137 -6.36 6.70 13.45
CA MET A 137 -6.10 7.35 12.16
C MET A 137 -5.42 8.71 12.32
N ALA A 138 -5.73 9.44 13.39
CA ALA A 138 -5.06 10.70 13.70
C ALA A 138 -3.55 10.52 13.96
N GLU A 139 -3.13 9.37 14.49
CA GLU A 139 -1.71 9.05 14.66
C GLU A 139 -1.05 8.82 13.30
N LEU A 140 -1.65 7.99 12.43
CA LEU A 140 -1.16 7.79 11.06
C LEU A 140 -1.07 9.12 10.30
N HIS A 141 -2.10 9.97 10.40
CA HIS A 141 -2.10 11.32 9.83
C HIS A 141 -0.88 12.12 10.28
N THR A 142 -0.66 12.21 11.59
CA THR A 142 0.47 12.96 12.15
C THR A 142 1.82 12.39 11.68
N ASP A 143 1.95 11.08 11.61
CA ASP A 143 3.18 10.42 11.16
C ASP A 143 3.48 10.72 9.68
N VAL A 144 2.47 10.67 8.81
CA VAL A 144 2.61 11.01 7.40
C VAL A 144 2.89 12.49 7.20
N GLU A 145 2.17 13.39 7.90
CA GLU A 145 2.42 14.84 7.83
C GLU A 145 3.85 15.20 8.24
N GLN A 146 4.37 14.56 9.29
CA GLN A 146 5.75 14.74 9.71
C GLN A 146 6.74 14.21 8.68
N ALA A 147 6.46 13.04 8.09
CA ALA A 147 7.30 12.44 7.05
C ALA A 147 7.42 13.35 5.82
N LEU A 148 6.33 13.97 5.38
CA LEU A 148 6.31 14.88 4.23
C LEU A 148 7.16 16.15 4.40
N ARG A 149 7.74 16.37 5.58
CA ARG A 149 8.73 17.45 5.82
C ARG A 149 10.15 16.98 5.51
N THR A 150 10.40 15.67 5.46
CA THR A 150 11.75 15.08 5.38
C THR A 150 11.90 14.05 4.27
N VAL A 151 10.79 13.56 3.71
CA VAL A 151 10.69 12.55 2.65
C VAL A 151 10.20 13.22 1.38
N GLY A 152 10.68 12.80 0.22
CA GLY A 152 10.29 13.37 -1.08
C GLY A 152 8.84 13.05 -1.42
N HIS A 153 8.49 11.76 -1.40
CA HIS A 153 7.17 11.29 -1.81
C HIS A 153 6.60 10.27 -0.83
N VAL A 154 5.31 10.36 -0.55
CA VAL A 154 4.56 9.34 0.20
C VAL A 154 3.38 8.86 -0.63
N ILE A 155 3.31 7.55 -0.88
CA ILE A 155 2.18 6.87 -1.52
C ILE A 155 1.45 6.06 -0.43
N LEU A 156 0.24 6.50 -0.06
CA LEU A 156 -0.60 5.85 0.94
C LEU A 156 -1.77 5.15 0.27
N LEU A 157 -1.82 3.83 0.36
CA LEU A 157 -2.90 2.98 -0.15
C LEU A 157 -3.68 2.42 1.05
N ALA A 158 -4.90 2.89 1.25
CA ALA A 158 -5.73 2.50 2.39
C ALA A 158 -6.89 1.62 1.92
N ASP A 159 -6.69 0.30 1.94
CA ASP A 159 -7.73 -0.71 1.71
C ASP A 159 -8.40 -1.09 3.04
N VAL A 160 -9.01 -0.09 3.66
CA VAL A 160 -9.60 -0.22 4.99
C VAL A 160 -11.11 -0.10 4.90
N CYS A 161 -11.80 -1.21 5.13
CA CYS A 161 -13.25 -1.22 5.23
C CYS A 161 -13.73 -0.46 6.47
N ARG A 162 -14.87 0.21 6.34
CA ARG A 162 -15.62 0.57 7.51
C ARG A 162 -16.32 -0.68 8.05
N ALA A 163 -15.82 -1.26 9.13
CA ALA A 163 -16.54 -2.30 9.88
C ALA A 163 -17.78 -1.67 10.56
N ALA A 164 -18.77 -1.27 9.74
CA ALA A 164 -19.99 -0.59 10.19
C ALA A 164 -20.82 -1.41 11.19
N SER A 165 -20.55 -2.69 11.29
CA SER A 165 -21.25 -3.62 12.19
C SER A 165 -20.66 -3.68 13.60
N ILE A 166 -19.46 -3.14 13.84
CA ILE A 166 -18.76 -3.30 15.13
C ILE A 166 -19.04 -2.12 16.08
N ALA A 167 -19.31 -0.92 15.55
CA ALA A 167 -19.58 0.27 16.38
C ALA A 167 -20.76 1.06 15.82
N GLY A 168 -21.93 0.89 16.34
CA GLY A 168 -23.20 1.47 15.91
C GLY A 168 -23.33 3.01 16.01
N GLN A 169 -22.32 3.83 15.70
CA GLN A 169 -22.38 5.29 15.87
C GLN A 169 -22.00 6.11 14.65
N LYS A 170 -22.64 7.28 14.53
CA LYS A 170 -22.44 8.31 13.51
C LYS A 170 -21.41 9.32 14.01
N THR A 171 -20.19 9.30 13.45
CA THR A 171 -19.20 10.36 13.73
C THR A 171 -18.29 10.61 12.53
N ALA A 172 -17.44 11.63 12.64
CA ALA A 172 -16.49 12.05 11.62
C ALA A 172 -15.85 10.88 10.87
N THR A 173 -15.83 10.95 9.58
CA THR A 173 -15.51 9.80 8.74
C THR A 173 -14.00 9.61 8.63
N LEU A 174 -13.56 8.38 8.39
CA LEU A 174 -12.18 8.06 8.04
C LEU A 174 -11.66 8.98 6.92
N ALA A 175 -12.53 9.32 5.95
CA ALA A 175 -12.24 10.25 4.87
C ALA A 175 -11.89 11.66 5.38
N ASP A 176 -12.59 12.15 6.40
CA ASP A 176 -12.33 13.50 6.90
C ASP A 176 -10.98 13.57 7.63
N ALA A 177 -10.58 12.49 8.30
CA ALA A 177 -9.26 12.41 8.92
C ALA A 177 -8.14 12.32 7.89
N ILE A 178 -8.35 11.61 6.78
CA ILE A 178 -7.35 11.42 5.73
C ILE A 178 -7.29 12.62 4.77
N ASN A 179 -8.39 13.28 4.46
CA ASN A 179 -8.40 14.47 3.59
C ASN A 179 -7.50 15.62 4.11
N GLN A 180 -7.22 15.66 5.42
CA GLN A 180 -6.31 16.65 6.00
C GLN A 180 -4.83 16.38 5.69
N ILE A 181 -4.46 15.14 5.31
CA ILE A 181 -3.07 14.79 4.99
C ILE A 181 -2.61 15.50 3.70
N GLY A 182 -3.51 15.70 2.73
CA GLY A 182 -3.21 16.34 1.46
C GLY A 182 -2.80 17.82 1.54
N GLU A 183 -2.86 18.45 2.72
CA GLU A 183 -2.41 19.83 2.95
C GLU A 183 -0.94 19.91 3.39
N ALA A 184 -0.24 18.79 3.54
CA ALA A 184 1.16 18.76 3.93
C ALA A 184 2.07 19.34 2.82
N PRO A 185 3.25 19.92 3.17
CA PRO A 185 4.12 20.60 2.22
C PRO A 185 4.88 19.65 1.26
N GLY A 186 4.96 18.37 1.55
CA GLY A 186 5.59 17.36 0.68
C GLY A 186 4.63 16.82 -0.37
N GLU A 187 5.15 16.01 -1.29
CA GLU A 187 4.33 15.36 -2.31
C GLU A 187 3.70 14.06 -1.79
N MET A 188 2.40 13.96 -1.92
CA MET A 188 1.65 12.80 -1.47
C MET A 188 0.60 12.36 -2.49
N LEU A 189 0.57 11.07 -2.74
CA LEU A 189 -0.57 10.38 -3.34
C LEU A 189 -1.23 9.50 -2.28
N GLY A 190 -2.48 9.78 -1.96
CA GLY A 190 -3.32 8.93 -1.14
C GLY A 190 -4.46 8.34 -1.94
N LEU A 191 -4.68 7.04 -1.82
CA LEU A 191 -5.84 6.36 -2.39
C LEU A 191 -6.56 5.58 -1.29
N MET A 192 -7.85 5.85 -1.15
CA MET A 192 -8.75 5.11 -0.27
C MET A 192 -9.62 4.18 -1.07
N ALA A 193 -9.80 2.97 -0.59
CA ALA A 193 -10.56 1.94 -1.29
C ALA A 193 -12.03 2.28 -1.50
N ALA A 194 -12.66 3.05 -0.60
CA ALA A 194 -14.09 3.29 -0.63
C ALA A 194 -14.48 4.63 0.02
N ARG A 195 -15.67 5.12 -0.30
CA ARG A 195 -16.27 6.27 0.37
C ARG A 195 -16.67 5.93 1.82
N PRO A 196 -16.91 6.93 2.69
CA PRO A 196 -17.12 6.73 4.12
C PRO A 196 -18.25 5.77 4.53
N LYS A 197 -19.23 5.54 3.66
CA LYS A 197 -20.40 4.68 3.93
C LYS A 197 -20.37 3.38 3.12
N GLU A 198 -19.34 3.18 2.33
CA GLU A 198 -19.18 2.01 1.47
C GLU A 198 -18.26 0.99 2.15
N LEU A 199 -18.41 -0.26 1.72
CA LEU A 199 -17.51 -1.36 2.10
C LEU A 199 -16.45 -1.53 1.03
N SER A 200 -15.22 -1.79 1.40
CA SER A 200 -14.26 -2.38 0.49
C SER A 200 -14.62 -3.85 0.26
N MET A 201 -14.74 -4.25 -0.98
CA MET A 201 -15.19 -5.58 -1.37
C MET A 201 -14.01 -6.47 -1.68
N GLU A 202 -14.11 -7.71 -1.28
CA GLU A 202 -13.16 -8.78 -1.62
C GLU A 202 -13.88 -9.95 -2.29
N SER A 203 -13.22 -10.66 -3.20
CA SER A 203 -13.81 -11.80 -3.91
C SER A 203 -12.73 -12.71 -4.48
N PRO A 204 -12.99 -14.03 -4.56
CA PRO A 204 -12.15 -14.95 -5.33
C PRO A 204 -12.14 -14.63 -6.84
N GLU A 205 -13.11 -13.86 -7.33
CA GLU A 205 -13.19 -13.44 -8.74
C GLU A 205 -12.15 -12.35 -9.09
N TYR A 206 -11.64 -11.63 -8.10
CA TYR A 206 -10.60 -10.62 -8.32
C TYR A 206 -9.23 -11.32 -8.29
N GLY A 207 -8.72 -11.73 -9.46
CA GLY A 207 -7.41 -12.33 -9.62
C GLY A 207 -7.15 -13.58 -8.77
N GLY A 208 -8.18 -14.42 -8.54
CA GLY A 208 -8.03 -15.61 -7.69
C GLY A 208 -8.04 -15.32 -6.19
N GLY A 209 -8.50 -14.14 -5.79
CA GLY A 209 -8.75 -13.76 -4.39
C GLY A 209 -7.95 -12.55 -3.94
N HIS A 210 -8.60 -11.38 -4.02
CA HIS A 210 -8.08 -10.07 -3.62
C HIS A 210 -9.22 -9.15 -3.18
N GLY A 211 -8.88 -8.06 -2.51
CA GLY A 211 -9.72 -6.87 -2.44
C GLY A 211 -9.84 -6.23 -3.82
N ALA A 212 -11.04 -5.75 -4.17
CA ALA A 212 -11.28 -5.08 -5.45
C ALA A 212 -10.34 -3.89 -5.68
N PHE A 213 -10.05 -3.14 -4.62
CA PHE A 213 -9.16 -1.99 -4.66
C PHE A 213 -7.70 -2.40 -4.91
N THR A 214 -7.14 -3.28 -4.08
CA THR A 214 -5.76 -3.70 -4.22
C THR A 214 -5.54 -4.45 -5.53
N TRP A 215 -6.50 -5.25 -5.99
CA TRP A 215 -6.46 -5.89 -7.31
C TRP A 215 -6.38 -4.86 -8.44
N SER A 216 -7.21 -3.80 -8.40
CA SER A 216 -7.18 -2.74 -9.41
C SER A 216 -5.86 -1.96 -9.37
N VAL A 217 -5.32 -1.65 -8.18
CA VAL A 217 -4.01 -1.00 -8.04
C VAL A 217 -2.90 -1.84 -8.68
N LEU A 218 -2.88 -3.14 -8.40
CA LEU A 218 -1.88 -4.06 -8.97
C LEU A 218 -1.98 -4.14 -10.49
N ARG A 219 -3.18 -4.22 -11.05
CA ARG A 219 -3.40 -4.22 -12.51
C ARG A 219 -2.95 -2.91 -13.14
N ALA A 220 -3.30 -1.79 -12.53
CA ALA A 220 -2.88 -0.47 -12.97
C ALA A 220 -1.35 -0.39 -13.08
N LEU A 221 -0.65 -0.70 -11.99
CA LEU A 221 0.81 -0.67 -11.91
C LEU A 221 1.50 -1.71 -12.82
N GLN A 222 0.79 -2.76 -13.22
CA GLN A 222 1.27 -3.73 -14.22
C GLN A 222 1.07 -3.25 -15.66
N GLY A 223 0.50 -2.06 -15.87
CA GLY A 223 0.39 -1.39 -17.17
C GLY A 223 -1.03 -1.26 -17.68
N ALA A 224 -2.04 -1.71 -16.95
CA ALA A 224 -3.42 -1.53 -17.39
C ALA A 224 -3.89 -0.07 -17.31
N ALA A 225 -3.15 0.79 -16.63
CA ALA A 225 -3.42 2.21 -16.50
C ALA A 225 -2.69 3.09 -17.51
N ASP A 226 -1.70 2.57 -18.24
CA ASP A 226 -0.95 3.32 -19.26
C ASP A 226 -1.87 3.65 -20.45
N GLU A 227 -2.57 4.78 -20.35
CA GLU A 227 -3.60 5.17 -21.31
C GLU A 227 -2.99 5.84 -22.55
N ASP A 228 -1.94 6.64 -22.37
CA ASP A 228 -1.27 7.35 -23.47
C ASP A 228 -0.18 6.52 -24.15
N HIS A 229 0.13 5.32 -23.60
CA HIS A 229 1.10 4.35 -24.12
C HIS A 229 2.54 4.91 -24.20
N ASP A 230 2.92 5.74 -23.20
CA ASP A 230 4.28 6.25 -23.06
C ASP A 230 5.25 5.24 -22.44
N GLY A 231 4.72 4.13 -21.91
CA GLY A 231 5.47 3.03 -21.29
C GLY A 231 5.75 3.24 -19.81
N PHE A 232 5.06 4.15 -19.18
CA PHE A 232 5.05 4.33 -17.74
C PHE A 232 3.62 4.22 -17.19
N VAL A 233 3.47 4.08 -15.91
CA VAL A 233 2.23 4.35 -15.20
C VAL A 233 2.47 5.54 -14.30
N GLU A 234 1.73 6.59 -14.54
CA GLU A 234 1.81 7.85 -13.80
C GLU A 234 0.75 7.93 -12.70
N ALA A 235 0.93 8.86 -11.75
CA ALA A 235 0.01 9.02 -10.61
C ALA A 235 -1.43 9.33 -11.05
N GLY A 236 -1.60 10.21 -12.05
CA GLY A 236 -2.92 10.53 -12.60
C GLY A 236 -3.61 9.32 -13.24
N GLU A 237 -2.88 8.55 -14.03
CA GLU A 237 -3.38 7.33 -14.67
C GLU A 237 -3.76 6.27 -13.65
N LEU A 238 -2.95 6.09 -12.60
CA LEU A 238 -3.28 5.17 -11.49
C LEU A 238 -4.59 5.58 -10.83
N ILE A 239 -4.79 6.87 -10.52
CA ILE A 239 -6.01 7.39 -9.90
C ILE A 239 -7.23 7.10 -10.79
N ASP A 240 -7.17 7.49 -12.07
CA ASP A 240 -8.28 7.37 -13.01
C ASP A 240 -8.65 5.91 -13.28
N TYR A 241 -7.63 5.06 -13.46
CA TYR A 241 -7.86 3.64 -13.65
C TYR A 241 -8.50 3.00 -12.42
N VAL A 242 -7.93 3.19 -11.22
CA VAL A 242 -8.42 2.55 -9.99
C VAL A 242 -9.84 2.99 -9.65
N THR A 243 -10.14 4.28 -9.77
CA THR A 243 -11.50 4.80 -9.49
C THR A 243 -12.54 4.23 -10.44
N THR A 244 -12.19 4.08 -11.70
CA THR A 244 -13.08 3.53 -12.74
C THR A 244 -13.22 2.01 -12.62
N ASP A 245 -12.11 1.29 -12.52
CA ASP A 245 -12.08 -0.19 -12.53
C ASP A 245 -12.75 -0.76 -11.28
N VAL A 246 -12.46 -0.23 -10.08
CA VAL A 246 -13.13 -0.67 -8.84
C VAL A 246 -14.62 -0.45 -8.89
N SER A 247 -15.07 0.72 -9.37
CA SER A 247 -16.51 0.99 -9.52
C SER A 247 -17.17 -0.02 -10.46
N LYS A 248 -16.51 -0.37 -11.56
CA LYS A 248 -16.98 -1.37 -12.52
C LYS A 248 -16.99 -2.78 -11.93
N LEU A 249 -15.88 -3.23 -11.31
CA LEU A 249 -15.76 -4.55 -10.70
C LEU A 249 -16.82 -4.79 -9.63
N THR A 250 -17.10 -3.78 -8.83
CA THR A 250 -18.04 -3.87 -7.70
C THR A 250 -19.48 -3.48 -8.08
N LYS A 251 -19.77 -3.28 -9.38
CA LYS A 251 -21.10 -2.88 -9.87
C LYS A 251 -21.61 -1.60 -9.17
N ASN A 252 -20.74 -0.59 -9.08
CA ASN A 252 -20.98 0.69 -8.41
C ASN A 252 -21.33 0.59 -6.91
N LYS A 253 -20.80 -0.40 -6.21
CA LYS A 253 -20.95 -0.54 -4.75
C LYS A 253 -19.78 0.03 -3.98
N GLN A 254 -18.64 0.23 -4.64
CA GLN A 254 -17.42 0.75 -4.05
C GLN A 254 -16.81 1.79 -4.97
N HIS A 255 -16.46 2.96 -4.39
CA HIS A 255 -15.90 4.09 -5.13
C HIS A 255 -14.65 4.59 -4.42
N PRO A 256 -13.48 4.25 -4.93
CA PRO A 256 -12.23 4.78 -4.39
C PRO A 256 -12.18 6.31 -4.43
N ARG A 257 -11.36 6.88 -3.58
CA ARG A 257 -11.09 8.31 -3.47
C ARG A 257 -9.61 8.56 -3.41
N ASP A 258 -9.17 9.54 -4.15
CA ASP A 258 -7.83 10.10 -4.08
C ASP A 258 -7.78 11.32 -3.18
N PHE A 259 -6.60 11.63 -2.69
CA PHE A 259 -6.25 12.84 -1.96
C PHE A 259 -4.73 13.06 -2.00
N GLY A 260 -4.30 14.25 -1.71
CA GLY A 260 -2.89 14.63 -1.75
C GLY A 260 -2.61 15.66 -2.83
N ASN A 261 -1.33 15.90 -3.08
CA ASN A 261 -0.83 16.96 -3.97
C ASN A 261 0.27 16.47 -4.92
N MET A 262 0.45 15.15 -5.06
CA MET A 262 1.43 14.59 -6.00
C MET A 262 1.08 15.00 -7.43
N GLU A 263 2.09 15.36 -8.21
CA GLU A 263 1.87 15.70 -9.62
C GLU A 263 1.36 14.48 -10.40
N ASN A 264 0.36 14.68 -11.24
CA ASN A 264 -0.25 13.61 -12.04
C ASN A 264 0.75 12.89 -12.95
N THR A 265 1.82 13.58 -13.35
CA THR A 265 2.89 13.03 -14.22
C THR A 265 4.01 12.33 -13.45
N THR A 266 3.89 12.17 -12.13
CA THR A 266 4.86 11.41 -11.34
C THR A 266 4.82 9.94 -11.71
N LYS A 267 5.95 9.39 -12.17
CA LYS A 267 6.07 8.00 -12.63
C LYS A 267 6.13 7.03 -11.47
N LEU A 268 5.24 6.06 -11.47
CA LEU A 268 5.09 5.04 -10.42
C LEU A 268 5.55 3.65 -10.87
N ALA A 269 5.49 3.35 -12.18
CA ALA A 269 5.97 2.08 -12.72
C ALA A 269 6.57 2.27 -14.12
N ASP A 270 7.64 1.52 -14.42
CA ASP A 270 8.33 1.50 -15.72
C ASP A 270 7.98 0.19 -16.46
N LEU A 271 7.14 0.29 -17.49
CA LEU A 271 6.63 -0.86 -18.22
C LEU A 271 7.67 -1.51 -19.14
N SER A 272 8.80 -0.84 -19.39
CA SER A 272 9.94 -1.45 -20.08
C SER A 272 10.62 -2.54 -19.23
N LYS A 273 10.36 -2.57 -17.92
CA LYS A 273 10.91 -3.55 -16.98
C LYS A 273 9.97 -4.73 -16.77
N PRO A 274 10.51 -5.93 -16.45
CA PRO A 274 9.69 -7.09 -16.10
C PRO A 274 8.85 -6.82 -14.83
N GLY A 275 7.55 -7.11 -14.91
CA GLY A 275 6.63 -7.10 -13.78
C GLY A 275 6.44 -8.49 -13.17
N ILE A 276 5.44 -8.63 -12.29
CA ILE A 276 5.00 -9.90 -11.72
C ILE A 276 3.84 -10.49 -12.53
N LYS A 277 3.64 -11.80 -12.41
CA LYS A 277 2.37 -12.43 -12.80
C LYS A 277 1.33 -12.12 -11.73
N LEU A 278 0.19 -11.61 -12.15
CA LEU A 278 -0.99 -11.51 -11.29
C LEU A 278 -1.76 -12.84 -11.40
N GLU A 279 -1.89 -13.57 -10.29
CA GLU A 279 -2.64 -14.83 -10.18
C GLU A 279 -3.82 -14.64 -9.24
#